data_49a92a31916b21077fe548bb9a986a55
#
_entry.id   49a92a31916b21077fe548bb9a986a55
#
_cell.length_a   1.000
_cell.length_b   1.000
_cell.length_c   1.000
_cell.angle_alpha   90.00
_cell.angle_beta   90.00
_cell.angle_gamma   90.00
#
_symmetry.space_group_name_H-M   'P 1'
#
loop_
_entity.id
_entity.type
_entity.pdbx_description
1 polymer ?
#
loop_
_entity_poly.entity_id
_entity_poly.type
_entity_poly.pdbx_seq_one_letter_code
_entity_poly.pdbx_strand_id
1 'polypeptide(L)'
;MRVKQLLTISEKACVSATHVRTGIDFVYTEDIREFVDSPIDILLTASEWRNIAELPDRLQRIAGRFACKEAILKVLGHGIDEVELVDIEILNDNCGKPIVYLQNSALHYWRQIGFSELDVSISHHKDYAVGMAVAIKITED
;
A
#
# COMPACT_ATOMS: atom_id res chain seq x y z
N MET A 1 -15.95 43.53 17.62
CA MET A 1 -14.75 43.18 16.87
C MET A 1 -14.34 41.73 17.02
N ARG A 2 -14.30 41.21 18.24
CA ARG A 2 -13.88 39.81 18.49
C ARG A 2 -14.88 38.75 18.03
N VAL A 3 -16.18 39.04 18.01
CA VAL A 3 -17.22 38.11 17.58
C VAL A 3 -17.16 37.83 16.07
N LYS A 4 -16.80 38.81 15.28
CA LYS A 4 -16.63 38.63 13.83
C LYS A 4 -15.41 37.76 13.50
N GLN A 5 -14.34 37.85 14.27
CA GLN A 5 -13.18 36.96 14.11
C GLN A 5 -13.48 35.52 14.52
N LEU A 6 -14.29 35.34 15.52
CA LEU A 6 -14.71 33.97 15.96
C LEU A 6 -15.62 33.30 14.93
N LEU A 7 -16.44 34.05 14.23
CA LEU A 7 -17.30 33.53 13.17
C LEU A 7 -16.50 33.14 11.93
N THR A 8 -15.41 33.85 11.65
CA THR A 8 -14.50 33.50 10.53
C THR A 8 -13.71 32.24 10.81
N ILE A 9 -13.46 31.92 12.08
CA ILE A 9 -12.75 30.69 12.49
C ILE A 9 -13.63 29.44 12.31
N SER A 10 -14.93 29.59 12.12
CA SER A 10 -15.84 28.49 11.89
C SER A 10 -15.89 28.00 10.44
N GLU A 11 -15.28 28.72 9.50
CA GLU A 11 -15.15 28.25 8.13
C GLU A 11 -14.09 27.14 8.07
N LYS A 12 -14.57 25.93 7.75
CA LYS A 12 -13.70 24.78 7.51
C LYS A 12 -13.41 24.70 6.03
N ALA A 13 -12.14 24.85 5.68
CA ALA A 13 -11.71 24.50 4.35
C ALA A 13 -11.43 23.00 4.31
N CYS A 14 -12.06 22.30 3.38
CA CYS A 14 -11.66 20.94 3.04
C CYS A 14 -10.53 21.06 2.03
N VAL A 15 -9.30 20.83 2.50
CA VAL A 15 -8.13 20.86 1.64
C VAL A 15 -7.66 19.44 1.42
N SER A 16 -7.71 18.99 0.18
CA SER A 16 -7.27 17.66 -0.23
C SER A 16 -6.12 17.81 -1.22
N ALA A 17 -5.08 17.01 -1.03
CA ALA A 17 -3.99 16.94 -1.99
C ALA A 17 -4.51 16.34 -3.32
N THR A 18 -4.24 17.02 -4.43
CA THR A 18 -4.69 16.59 -5.77
C THR A 18 -3.59 15.94 -6.60
N HIS A 19 -2.34 16.08 -6.18
CA HIS A 19 -1.15 15.64 -6.92
C HIS A 19 -0.32 14.60 -6.19
N VAL A 20 -0.61 14.37 -4.91
CA VAL A 20 0.09 13.39 -4.08
C VAL A 20 -0.94 12.61 -3.26
N ARG A 21 -0.78 11.29 -3.24
CA ARG A 21 -1.50 10.41 -2.32
C ARG A 21 -0.50 9.55 -1.55
N THR A 22 -0.82 9.27 -0.32
CA THR A 22 0.04 8.44 0.53
C THR A 22 -0.75 7.32 1.17
N GLY A 23 -0.06 6.26 1.49
CA GLY A 23 -0.58 5.16 2.29
C GLY A 23 0.51 4.64 3.20
N ILE A 24 0.13 4.22 4.37
CA ILE A 24 1.00 3.58 5.33
C ILE A 24 0.22 2.50 6.06
N ASP A 25 0.87 1.39 6.32
CA ASP A 25 0.31 0.32 7.14
C ASP A 25 1.40 -0.29 8.00
N PHE A 26 0.98 -0.76 9.16
CA PHE A 26 1.85 -1.31 10.19
C PHE A 26 1.28 -2.67 10.62
N VAL A 27 2.11 -3.71 10.55
CA VAL A 27 1.67 -5.09 10.78
C VAL A 27 2.53 -5.74 11.85
N TYR A 28 1.88 -6.36 12.83
CA TYR A 28 2.52 -7.28 13.75
C TYR A 28 2.69 -8.64 13.04
N THR A 29 3.91 -9.09 12.94
CA THR A 29 4.27 -10.28 12.13
C THR A 29 3.50 -11.53 12.56
N GLU A 30 3.25 -11.72 13.84
CA GLU A 30 2.52 -12.89 14.34
C GLU A 30 1.06 -12.92 13.86
N ASP A 31 0.45 -11.77 13.59
CA ASP A 31 -0.91 -11.71 13.07
C ASP A 31 -1.01 -12.30 11.65
N ILE A 32 0.10 -12.34 10.93
CA ILE A 32 0.17 -12.92 9.58
C ILE A 32 0.39 -14.43 9.62
N ARG A 33 0.88 -14.97 10.71
CA ARG A 33 1.21 -16.40 10.82
C ARG A 33 0.01 -17.29 10.49
N GLU A 34 -1.17 -16.91 10.90
CA GLU A 34 -2.40 -17.67 10.63
C GLU A 34 -2.69 -17.79 9.12
N PHE A 35 -2.30 -16.76 8.33
CA PHE A 35 -2.50 -16.74 6.89
C PHE A 35 -1.45 -17.56 6.12
N VAL A 36 -0.34 -17.89 6.75
CA VAL A 36 0.74 -18.68 6.10
C VAL A 36 0.33 -20.14 5.97
N ASP A 37 -0.47 -20.64 6.90
CA ASP A 37 -0.98 -22.00 6.90
C ASP A 37 -2.35 -22.12 6.17
N SER A 38 -2.94 -21.02 5.78
CA SER A 38 -4.15 -20.90 4.94
C SER A 38 -3.76 -20.68 3.49
N PRO A 39 -4.72 -20.68 2.53
CA PRO A 39 -4.37 -20.44 1.14
C PRO A 39 -3.67 -19.10 0.95
N ILE A 40 -2.35 -19.14 0.96
CA ILE A 40 -1.46 -17.98 0.78
C ILE A 40 -1.71 -17.27 -0.57
N ASP A 41 -2.34 -17.97 -1.52
CA ASP A 41 -2.75 -17.48 -2.82
C ASP A 41 -3.81 -16.37 -2.77
N ILE A 42 -4.42 -16.14 -1.62
CA ILE A 42 -5.27 -14.95 -1.41
C ILE A 42 -4.42 -13.70 -1.22
N LEU A 43 -3.24 -13.85 -0.65
CA LEU A 43 -2.36 -12.74 -0.26
C LEU A 43 -1.23 -12.52 -1.27
N LEU A 44 -0.63 -13.57 -1.77
CA LEU A 44 0.56 -13.52 -2.61
C LEU A 44 0.32 -14.17 -3.96
N THR A 45 0.90 -13.59 -5.01
CA THR A 45 0.98 -14.23 -6.32
C THR A 45 1.97 -15.40 -6.28
N ALA A 46 1.90 -16.28 -7.27
CA ALA A 46 2.85 -17.38 -7.41
C ALA A 46 4.30 -16.88 -7.52
N SER A 47 4.53 -15.76 -8.21
CA SER A 47 5.85 -15.15 -8.35
C SER A 47 6.37 -14.60 -7.02
N GLU A 48 5.52 -13.93 -6.26
CA GLU A 48 5.88 -13.44 -4.92
C GLU A 48 6.25 -14.60 -4.01
N TRP A 49 5.43 -15.66 -4.01
CA TRP A 49 5.69 -16.83 -3.19
C TRP A 49 7.02 -17.53 -3.54
N ARG A 50 7.29 -17.73 -4.83
CA ARG A 50 8.55 -18.35 -5.28
C ARG A 50 9.79 -17.62 -4.80
N ASN A 51 9.72 -16.29 -4.71
CA ASN A 51 10.86 -15.47 -4.29
C ASN A 51 11.17 -15.56 -2.81
N ILE A 52 10.22 -15.98 -1.98
CA ILE A 52 10.35 -15.93 -0.52
C ILE A 52 10.18 -17.27 0.20
N ALA A 53 9.58 -18.28 -0.45
CA ALA A 53 9.19 -19.54 0.18
C ALA A 53 10.32 -20.25 0.94
N GLU A 54 11.53 -20.22 0.38
CA GLU A 54 12.70 -20.92 0.92
C GLU A 54 13.57 -20.03 1.82
N LEU A 55 13.18 -18.77 2.03
CA LEU A 55 13.96 -17.84 2.84
C LEU A 55 13.68 -18.07 4.33
N PRO A 56 14.71 -18.00 5.19
CA PRO A 56 14.52 -18.20 6.64
C PRO A 56 13.67 -17.10 7.28
N ASP A 57 13.65 -15.90 6.71
CA ASP A 57 12.87 -14.75 7.16
C ASP A 57 11.57 -14.56 6.37
N ARG A 58 11.03 -15.63 5.80
CA ARG A 58 9.84 -15.55 4.93
C ARG A 58 8.63 -14.91 5.61
N LEU A 59 8.42 -15.15 6.89
CA LEU A 59 7.28 -14.59 7.62
C LEU A 59 7.36 -13.06 7.67
N GLN A 60 8.54 -12.50 7.95
CA GLN A 60 8.76 -11.06 7.93
C GLN A 60 8.55 -10.48 6.52
N ARG A 61 8.97 -11.20 5.50
CA ARG A 61 8.80 -10.77 4.12
C ARG A 61 7.34 -10.80 3.68
N ILE A 62 6.59 -11.81 4.11
CA ILE A 62 5.14 -11.84 3.88
C ILE A 62 4.46 -10.67 4.58
N ALA A 63 4.80 -10.42 5.83
CA ALA A 63 4.25 -9.30 6.61
C ALA A 63 4.55 -7.96 5.94
N GLY A 64 5.76 -7.77 5.44
CA GLY A 64 6.15 -6.56 4.72
C GLY A 64 5.36 -6.36 3.44
N ARG A 65 5.16 -7.42 2.66
CA ARG A 65 4.33 -7.36 1.45
C ARG A 65 2.87 -7.06 1.78
N PHE A 66 2.33 -7.69 2.81
CA PHE A 66 0.97 -7.42 3.26
C PHE A 66 0.81 -5.95 3.67
N ALA A 67 1.70 -5.43 4.51
CA ALA A 67 1.69 -4.02 4.92
C ALA A 67 1.78 -3.08 3.72
N CYS A 68 2.63 -3.39 2.75
CA CYS A 68 2.78 -2.60 1.53
C CYS A 68 1.53 -2.62 0.66
N LYS A 69 0.90 -3.78 0.50
CA LYS A 69 -0.37 -3.90 -0.25
C LYS A 69 -1.49 -3.10 0.41
N GLU A 70 -1.60 -3.17 1.73
CA GLU A 70 -2.56 -2.36 2.49
C GLU A 70 -2.28 -0.85 2.34
N ALA A 71 -1.02 -0.44 2.33
CA ALA A 71 -0.64 0.95 2.06
C ALA A 71 -1.07 1.39 0.66
N ILE A 72 -0.92 0.52 -0.33
CA ILE A 72 -1.38 0.79 -1.70
C ILE A 72 -2.90 0.90 -1.76
N LEU A 73 -3.65 0.07 -1.05
CA LEU A 73 -5.10 0.19 -0.96
C LEU A 73 -5.52 1.57 -0.45
N LYS A 74 -4.81 2.12 0.51
CA LYS A 74 -5.06 3.49 1.03
C LYS A 74 -4.81 4.55 -0.05
N VAL A 75 -3.79 4.38 -0.88
CA VAL A 75 -3.56 5.25 -2.04
C VAL A 75 -4.73 5.15 -3.03
N LEU A 76 -5.19 3.93 -3.33
CA LEU A 76 -6.30 3.70 -4.26
C LEU A 76 -7.65 4.20 -3.69
N GLY A 77 -7.79 4.27 -2.37
CA GLY A 77 -9.02 4.66 -1.70
C GLY A 77 -10.08 3.56 -1.67
N HIS A 78 -9.67 2.31 -1.83
CA HIS A 78 -10.54 1.12 -1.84
C HIS A 78 -9.94 0.03 -0.97
N GLY A 79 -10.80 -0.74 -0.31
CA GLY A 79 -10.38 -1.83 0.58
C GLY A 79 -10.38 -3.20 -0.10
N ILE A 80 -10.11 -4.22 0.70
CA ILE A 80 -10.05 -5.62 0.24
C ILE A 80 -11.39 -6.15 -0.29
N ASP A 81 -12.50 -5.49 0.01
CA ASP A 81 -13.82 -5.85 -0.53
C ASP A 81 -13.94 -5.51 -2.02
N GLU A 82 -13.10 -4.61 -2.51
CA GLU A 82 -13.15 -4.10 -3.88
C GLU A 82 -11.87 -4.42 -4.68
N VAL A 83 -10.74 -4.57 -4.00
CA VAL A 83 -9.44 -4.86 -4.61
C VAL A 83 -8.89 -6.16 -4.03
N GLU A 84 -8.57 -7.09 -4.90
CA GLU A 84 -7.90 -8.33 -4.48
C GLU A 84 -6.41 -8.09 -4.26
N LEU A 85 -5.88 -8.60 -3.15
CA LEU A 85 -4.46 -8.40 -2.80
C LEU A 85 -3.51 -9.02 -3.82
N VAL A 86 -3.91 -10.11 -4.47
CA VAL A 86 -3.12 -10.75 -5.54
C VAL A 86 -3.08 -9.93 -6.83
N ASP A 87 -3.93 -8.93 -6.97
CA ASP A 87 -3.88 -8.00 -8.09
C ASP A 87 -2.81 -6.91 -7.90
N ILE A 88 -2.20 -6.88 -6.72
CA ILE A 88 -1.03 -6.08 -6.39
C ILE A 88 0.14 -7.03 -6.22
N GLU A 89 1.09 -7.02 -7.16
CA GLU A 89 2.27 -7.88 -7.08
C GLU A 89 3.49 -7.04 -6.72
N ILE A 90 4.23 -7.45 -5.71
CA ILE A 90 5.43 -6.76 -5.25
C ILE A 90 6.63 -7.69 -5.40
N LEU A 91 7.47 -7.38 -6.36
CA LEU A 91 8.72 -8.07 -6.61
C LEU A 91 9.89 -7.15 -6.25
N ASN A 92 11.09 -7.68 -6.22
CA ASN A 92 12.28 -6.90 -5.95
C ASN A 92 13.12 -6.79 -7.21
N ASP A 93 13.72 -5.61 -7.43
CA ASP A 93 14.71 -5.45 -8.47
C ASP A 93 16.06 -6.06 -8.05
N ASN A 94 17.07 -5.94 -8.89
CA ASN A 94 18.42 -6.50 -8.64
C ASN A 94 19.12 -5.86 -7.44
N CYS A 95 18.66 -4.69 -6.99
CA CYS A 95 19.19 -3.98 -5.82
C CYS A 95 18.36 -4.22 -4.56
N GLY A 96 17.31 -5.06 -4.65
CA GLY A 96 16.41 -5.35 -3.55
C GLY A 96 15.27 -4.34 -3.35
N LYS A 97 15.13 -3.35 -4.24
CA LYS A 97 14.05 -2.36 -4.16
C LYS A 97 12.72 -3.01 -4.56
N PRO A 98 11.64 -2.80 -3.77
CA PRO A 98 10.31 -3.27 -4.15
C PRO A 98 9.81 -2.59 -5.42
N ILE A 99 9.31 -3.39 -6.36
CA ILE A 99 8.67 -2.93 -7.59
C ILE A 99 7.23 -3.44 -7.60
N VAL A 100 6.29 -2.56 -7.88
CA VAL A 100 4.85 -2.85 -7.86
C VAL A 100 4.32 -3.06 -9.27
N TYR A 101 3.57 -4.14 -9.44
CA TYR A 101 2.79 -4.41 -10.64
C TYR A 101 1.32 -4.48 -10.25
N LEU A 102 0.49 -3.73 -10.95
CA LEU A 102 -0.96 -3.70 -10.74
C LEU A 102 -1.67 -4.39 -11.90
N GLN A 103 -2.67 -5.21 -11.59
CA GLN A 103 -3.50 -5.88 -12.58
C GLN A 103 -4.96 -5.92 -12.11
N ASN A 104 -5.85 -6.23 -13.01
CA ASN A 104 -7.28 -6.44 -12.75
C ASN A 104 -7.89 -5.36 -11.85
N SER A 105 -8.42 -5.72 -10.67
CA SER A 105 -9.09 -4.77 -9.77
C SER A 105 -8.20 -3.61 -9.35
N ALA A 106 -6.95 -3.88 -9.00
CA ALA A 106 -6.01 -2.84 -8.59
C ALA A 106 -5.70 -1.86 -9.74
N LEU A 107 -5.48 -2.38 -10.93
CA LEU A 107 -5.23 -1.55 -12.12
C LEU A 107 -6.46 -0.71 -12.48
N HIS A 108 -7.65 -1.26 -12.34
CA HIS A 108 -8.91 -0.54 -12.58
C HIS A 108 -8.99 0.72 -11.72
N TYR A 109 -8.80 0.59 -10.41
CA TYR A 109 -8.87 1.73 -9.49
C TYR A 109 -7.69 2.69 -9.63
N TRP A 110 -6.51 2.17 -9.95
CA TRP A 110 -5.35 3.01 -10.28
C TRP A 110 -5.65 3.95 -11.45
N ARG A 111 -6.24 3.40 -12.50
CA ARG A 111 -6.64 4.21 -13.68
C ARG A 111 -7.71 5.25 -13.33
N GLN A 112 -8.65 4.91 -12.46
CA GLN A 112 -9.70 5.83 -12.04
C GLN A 112 -9.16 7.05 -11.30
N ILE A 113 -8.17 6.89 -10.43
CA ILE A 113 -7.61 8.03 -9.71
C ILE A 113 -6.73 8.93 -10.60
N GLY A 114 -6.29 8.44 -11.75
CA GLY A 114 -5.55 9.23 -12.74
C GLY A 114 -4.15 9.64 -12.32
N PHE A 115 -3.52 8.91 -11.40
CA PHE A 115 -2.15 9.17 -10.97
C PHE A 115 -1.15 8.55 -11.94
N SER A 116 0.07 9.11 -11.96
CA SER A 116 1.08 8.78 -12.98
C SER A 116 2.12 7.79 -12.46
N GLU A 117 2.53 7.93 -11.20
CA GLU A 117 3.59 7.13 -10.62
C GLU A 117 3.22 6.66 -9.22
N LEU A 118 3.68 5.46 -8.88
CA LEU A 118 3.52 4.84 -7.57
C LEU A 118 4.88 4.31 -7.14
N ASP A 119 5.32 4.71 -5.95
CA ASP A 119 6.52 4.16 -5.34
C ASP A 119 6.22 3.66 -3.94
N VAL A 120 6.97 2.66 -3.48
CA VAL A 120 6.74 2.00 -2.21
C VAL A 120 8.03 1.79 -1.44
N SER A 121 7.90 1.69 -0.13
CA SER A 121 8.97 1.28 0.78
C SER A 121 8.44 0.26 1.77
N ILE A 122 9.30 -0.66 2.17
CA ILE A 122 9.01 -1.68 3.18
C ILE A 122 10.14 -1.66 4.19
N SER A 123 9.79 -1.68 5.47
CA SER A 123 10.74 -1.77 6.57
C SER A 123 10.31 -2.84 7.56
N HIS A 124 11.28 -3.51 8.16
CA HIS A 124 11.05 -4.52 9.19
C HIS A 124 11.88 -4.19 10.43
N HIS A 125 11.32 -4.44 11.59
CA HIS A 125 12.05 -4.38 12.83
C HIS A 125 11.44 -5.34 13.83
N LYS A 126 12.20 -6.37 14.23
CA LYS A 126 11.72 -7.42 15.14
C LYS A 126 10.42 -8.05 14.60
N ASP A 127 9.34 -7.94 15.38
CA ASP A 127 8.06 -8.56 15.09
C ASP A 127 7.12 -7.67 14.27
N TYR A 128 7.64 -6.57 13.70
CA TYR A 128 6.83 -5.59 12.99
C TYR A 128 7.32 -5.37 11.57
N ALA A 129 6.37 -5.10 10.69
CA ALA A 129 6.62 -4.64 9.33
C ALA A 129 5.84 -3.37 9.07
N VAL A 130 6.43 -2.46 8.30
CA VAL A 130 5.80 -1.22 7.85
C VAL A 130 5.85 -1.17 6.33
N GLY A 131 4.73 -0.87 5.72
CA GLY A 131 4.63 -0.58 4.30
C GLY A 131 4.23 0.87 4.08
N MET A 132 4.87 1.52 3.12
CA MET A 132 4.55 2.87 2.71
C MET A 132 4.38 2.94 1.21
N ALA A 133 3.39 3.71 0.75
CA ALA A 133 3.14 3.95 -0.66
C ALA A 133 2.95 5.45 -0.90
N VAL A 134 3.51 5.94 -1.98
CA VAL A 134 3.34 7.32 -2.43
C VAL A 134 2.99 7.31 -3.90
N ALA A 135 1.91 7.97 -4.26
CA ALA A 135 1.53 8.18 -5.65
C ALA A 135 1.62 9.66 -6.01
N ILE A 136 2.05 9.91 -7.23
CA ILE A 136 2.24 11.26 -7.76
C ILE A 136 1.44 11.39 -9.05
N LYS A 137 0.75 12.51 -9.18
CA LYS A 137 0.09 12.91 -10.41
C LYS A 137 0.94 13.97 -11.10
N ILE A 138 1.43 13.63 -12.27
CA ILE A 138 2.15 14.57 -13.12
C ILE A 138 1.11 15.29 -13.98
N THR A 139 1.07 16.62 -13.86
CA THR A 139 0.23 17.44 -14.71
C THR A 139 1.08 17.95 -15.87
N GLU A 140 0.60 17.74 -17.10
CA GLU A 140 1.20 18.39 -18.26
C GLU A 140 0.73 19.84 -18.32
N ASP A 141 1.68 20.76 -18.52
CA ASP A 141 1.39 22.18 -18.73
C ASP A 141 0.82 22.43 -20.13
#